data_b1bc7de8d7542fa84566de72c5a7eac1
#
_entry.id   b1bc7de8d7542fa84566de72c5a7eac1
#
_cell.length_a   1.000
_cell.length_b   1.000
_cell.length_c   1.000
_cell.angle_alpha   90.00
_cell.angle_beta   90.00
_cell.angle_gamma   90.00
#
_symmetry.space_group_name_H-M   'P 1'
#
loop_
_entity.id
_entity.type
_entity.pdbx_description
1 polymer ?
#
loop_
_entity_poly.entity_id
_entity_poly.type
_entity_poly.pdbx_seq_one_letter_code
_entity_poly.pdbx_strand_id
1 'polypeptide(L)'
;GYTVYAINPKAVNRYKDRHVLSKAKSDALDALSLGHLLRTDRHLFQPLKPLPEDYRLLDRLCSDLRKVVDEKSRVTNQVISCLKEFYPKALETFSLNSQIFIDFLKTFPDHGTLSACTKKAFLTFLKKHRYPYPTKAEELWKTIQSPTLQPDRVIARSGKLRLGMLLDQLENLKEHITHYE
;
A
#
# COMPACT_ATOMS: atom_id res chain seq x y z
N GLY A 1 20.54 -31.22 -13.21
CA GLY A 1 19.41 -30.32 -13.07
C GLY A 1 18.16 -30.86 -13.77
N TYR A 2 16.98 -30.42 -13.40
CA TYR A 2 15.72 -30.83 -14.03
C TYR A 2 15.38 -29.87 -15.16
N THR A 3 14.80 -30.37 -16.26
CA THR A 3 14.22 -29.55 -17.31
C THR A 3 12.75 -29.32 -17.00
N VAL A 4 12.34 -28.07 -16.89
CA VAL A 4 10.97 -27.67 -16.55
C VAL A 4 10.23 -27.22 -17.82
N TYR A 5 8.99 -27.64 -17.96
CA TYR A 5 8.11 -27.28 -19.07
C TYR A 5 6.86 -26.57 -18.53
N ALA A 6 6.50 -25.43 -19.12
CA ALA A 6 5.22 -24.77 -18.83
C ALA A 6 4.15 -25.35 -19.74
N ILE A 7 3.16 -26.02 -19.18
CA ILE A 7 2.05 -26.59 -19.93
C ILE A 7 0.79 -25.81 -19.62
N ASN A 8 0.10 -25.36 -20.68
CA ASN A 8 -1.16 -24.65 -20.53
C ASN A 8 -2.22 -25.57 -19.89
N PRO A 9 -2.90 -25.15 -18.82
CA PRO A 9 -3.96 -25.93 -18.17
C PRO A 9 -5.05 -26.43 -19.14
N LYS A 10 -5.36 -25.65 -20.19
CA LYS A 10 -6.30 -26.07 -21.22
C LYS A 10 -5.82 -27.28 -22.02
N ALA A 11 -4.51 -27.42 -22.24
CA ALA A 11 -3.92 -28.59 -22.91
C ALA A 11 -4.05 -29.83 -22.04
N VAL A 12 -3.81 -29.70 -20.73
CA VAL A 12 -4.00 -30.78 -19.76
C VAL A 12 -5.46 -31.22 -19.71
N ASN A 13 -6.41 -30.29 -19.68
CA ASN A 13 -7.84 -30.63 -19.68
C ASN A 13 -8.26 -31.34 -20.96
N ARG A 14 -7.82 -30.88 -22.15
CA ARG A 14 -8.08 -31.56 -23.42
C ARG A 14 -7.49 -32.96 -23.47
N TYR A 15 -6.33 -33.16 -22.86
CA TYR A 15 -5.71 -34.50 -22.74
C TYR A 15 -6.60 -35.40 -21.85
N LYS A 16 -7.05 -34.92 -20.70
CA LYS A 16 -7.94 -35.62 -19.78
C LYS A 16 -9.26 -36.01 -20.46
N ASP A 17 -9.87 -35.09 -21.19
CA ASP A 17 -11.15 -35.35 -21.90
C ASP A 17 -11.04 -36.50 -22.90
N ARG A 18 -9.84 -36.76 -23.43
CA ARG A 18 -9.59 -37.87 -24.38
C ARG A 18 -9.24 -39.19 -23.70
N HIS A 19 -8.61 -39.14 -22.53
CA HIS A 19 -7.94 -40.33 -21.94
C HIS A 19 -8.52 -40.71 -20.58
N VAL A 20 -9.31 -39.88 -19.93
CA VAL A 20 -9.83 -40.13 -18.59
C VAL A 20 -11.37 -40.01 -18.61
N LEU A 21 -12.04 -41.16 -18.39
CA LEU A 21 -13.50 -41.21 -18.33
C LEU A 21 -14.11 -40.54 -17.08
N SER A 22 -13.33 -40.43 -16.00
CA SER A 22 -13.75 -39.82 -14.74
C SER A 22 -13.47 -38.34 -14.74
N LYS A 23 -14.49 -37.51 -14.47
CA LYS A 23 -14.37 -36.05 -14.26
C LYS A 23 -13.99 -35.66 -12.83
N ALA A 24 -13.62 -36.62 -11.99
CA ALA A 24 -13.20 -36.34 -10.61
C ALA A 24 -11.90 -35.51 -10.60
N LYS A 25 -11.92 -34.43 -9.85
CA LYS A 25 -10.70 -33.64 -9.57
C LYS A 25 -9.84 -34.42 -8.58
N SER A 26 -8.62 -34.74 -9.00
CA SER A 26 -7.62 -35.40 -8.15
C SER A 26 -6.25 -34.96 -8.59
N ASP A 27 -5.43 -34.53 -7.62
CA ASP A 27 -4.04 -34.13 -7.87
C ASP A 27 -3.22 -35.26 -8.46
N ALA A 28 -3.51 -36.53 -8.08
CA ALA A 28 -2.88 -37.73 -8.66
C ALA A 28 -3.19 -37.88 -10.14
N LEU A 29 -4.45 -37.65 -10.58
CA LEU A 29 -4.84 -37.68 -11.99
C LEU A 29 -4.21 -36.53 -12.77
N ASP A 30 -4.05 -35.34 -12.13
CA ASP A 30 -3.38 -34.20 -12.73
C ASP A 30 -1.90 -34.49 -12.96
N ALA A 31 -1.20 -35.04 -11.97
CA ALA A 31 0.18 -35.41 -12.07
C ALA A 31 0.40 -36.50 -13.13
N LEU A 32 -0.45 -37.54 -13.17
CA LEU A 32 -0.42 -38.59 -14.15
C LEU A 32 -0.63 -38.06 -15.58
N SER A 33 -1.63 -37.18 -15.75
CA SER A 33 -1.93 -36.57 -17.04
C SER A 33 -0.78 -35.70 -17.55
N LEU A 34 -0.16 -34.89 -16.67
CA LEU A 34 1.05 -34.12 -16.98
C LEU A 34 2.23 -35.01 -17.36
N GLY A 35 2.46 -36.11 -16.63
CA GLY A 35 3.50 -37.05 -16.92
C GLY A 35 3.32 -37.75 -18.27
N HIS A 36 2.10 -38.17 -18.58
CA HIS A 36 1.78 -38.76 -19.89
C HIS A 36 1.94 -37.75 -21.02
N LEU A 37 1.42 -36.54 -20.86
CA LEU A 37 1.51 -35.45 -21.84
C LEU A 37 2.98 -35.12 -22.15
N LEU A 38 3.84 -35.03 -21.13
CA LEU A 38 5.27 -34.81 -21.32
C LEU A 38 5.97 -35.99 -21.97
N ARG A 39 5.52 -37.22 -21.74
CA ARG A 39 6.10 -38.40 -22.35
C ARG A 39 5.77 -38.49 -23.85
N THR A 40 4.54 -38.18 -24.25
CA THR A 40 4.06 -38.34 -25.63
C THR A 40 4.30 -37.09 -26.48
N ASP A 41 4.02 -35.91 -25.93
CA ASP A 41 3.93 -34.67 -26.69
C ASP A 41 5.02 -33.65 -26.29
N ARG A 42 6.12 -34.14 -25.67
CA ARG A 42 7.24 -33.28 -25.24
C ARG A 42 7.77 -32.36 -26.33
N HIS A 43 7.76 -32.84 -27.59
CA HIS A 43 8.23 -32.10 -28.75
C HIS A 43 7.38 -30.87 -29.08
N LEU A 44 6.14 -30.80 -28.56
CA LEU A 44 5.25 -29.63 -28.70
C LEU A 44 5.48 -28.54 -27.64
N PHE A 45 6.26 -28.85 -26.60
CA PHE A 45 6.52 -27.93 -25.51
C PHE A 45 7.97 -27.43 -25.54
N GLN A 46 8.13 -26.12 -25.26
CA GLN A 46 9.45 -25.55 -25.11
C GLN A 46 9.89 -25.61 -23.63
N PRO A 47 11.13 -26.05 -23.37
CA PRO A 47 11.66 -26.02 -22.02
C PRO A 47 11.79 -24.56 -21.55
N LEU A 48 11.45 -24.31 -20.28
CA LEU A 48 11.69 -23.04 -19.65
C LEU A 48 13.20 -22.83 -19.51
N LYS A 49 13.68 -21.79 -20.15
CA LYS A 49 15.06 -21.31 -19.94
C LYS A 49 15.09 -20.52 -18.63
N PRO A 50 16.05 -20.79 -17.75
CA PRO A 50 16.24 -19.95 -16.57
C PRO A 50 16.46 -18.48 -17.01
N LEU A 51 15.77 -17.56 -16.36
CA LEU A 51 16.02 -16.14 -16.58
C LEU A 51 17.46 -15.81 -16.15
N PRO A 52 18.15 -14.91 -16.88
CA PRO A 52 19.41 -14.35 -16.43
C PRO A 52 19.32 -13.83 -14.99
N GLU A 53 20.47 -13.84 -14.28
CA GLU A 53 20.51 -13.48 -12.87
C GLU A 53 19.97 -12.07 -12.61
N ASP A 54 20.35 -11.11 -13.44
CA ASP A 54 19.90 -9.71 -13.34
C ASP A 54 18.37 -9.57 -13.45
N TYR A 55 17.75 -10.35 -14.34
CA TYR A 55 16.27 -10.35 -14.48
C TYR A 55 15.59 -10.95 -13.26
N ARG A 56 16.17 -12.01 -12.68
CA ARG A 56 15.64 -12.60 -11.44
C ARG A 56 15.79 -11.66 -10.25
N LEU A 57 16.91 -10.93 -10.18
CA LEU A 57 17.13 -9.91 -9.16
C LEU A 57 16.11 -8.77 -9.32
N LEU A 58 15.96 -8.24 -10.54
CA LEU A 58 14.98 -7.18 -10.82
C LEU A 58 13.55 -7.59 -10.45
N ASP A 59 13.13 -8.79 -10.83
CA ASP A 59 11.80 -9.31 -10.49
C ASP A 59 11.59 -9.38 -8.96
N ARG A 60 12.62 -9.81 -8.22
CA ARG A 60 12.60 -9.82 -6.75
C ARG A 60 12.48 -8.42 -6.16
N LEU A 61 13.32 -7.48 -6.62
CA LEU A 61 13.28 -6.10 -6.14
C LEU A 61 11.94 -5.43 -6.45
N CYS A 62 11.40 -5.61 -7.65
CA CYS A 62 10.06 -5.12 -8.01
C CYS A 62 8.96 -5.74 -7.15
N SER A 63 9.05 -7.04 -6.85
CA SER A 63 8.09 -7.72 -5.97
C SER A 63 8.15 -7.18 -4.55
N ASP A 64 9.34 -6.93 -4.02
CA ASP A 64 9.51 -6.42 -2.66
C ASP A 64 9.09 -4.94 -2.57
N LEU A 65 9.42 -4.12 -3.57
CA LEU A 65 8.91 -2.74 -3.66
C LEU A 65 7.38 -2.70 -3.65
N ARG A 66 6.70 -3.56 -4.42
CA ARG A 66 5.23 -3.64 -4.40
C ARG A 66 4.68 -3.90 -3.00
N LYS A 67 5.27 -4.83 -2.25
CA LYS A 67 4.85 -5.13 -0.87
C LYS A 67 4.98 -3.90 0.04
N VAL A 68 6.09 -3.14 -0.08
CA VAL A 68 6.30 -1.93 0.71
C VAL A 68 5.29 -0.85 0.34
N VAL A 69 4.97 -0.68 -0.94
CA VAL A 69 3.94 0.27 -1.42
C VAL A 69 2.55 -0.12 -0.94
N ASP A 70 2.21 -1.41 -0.97
CA ASP A 70 0.93 -1.92 -0.46
C ASP A 70 0.81 -1.70 1.06
N GLU A 71 1.90 -1.94 1.81
CA GLU A 71 1.97 -1.66 3.24
C GLU A 71 1.78 -0.17 3.54
N LYS A 72 2.46 0.72 2.80
CA LYS A 72 2.27 2.17 2.91
C LYS A 72 0.80 2.55 2.70
N SER A 73 0.14 1.97 1.70
CA SER A 73 -1.28 2.21 1.43
C SER A 73 -2.17 1.76 2.59
N ARG A 74 -1.86 0.60 3.19
CA ARG A 74 -2.55 0.08 4.37
C ARG A 74 -2.39 1.00 5.58
N VAL A 75 -1.17 1.43 5.88
CA VAL A 75 -0.90 2.36 7.00
C VAL A 75 -1.58 3.72 6.76
N THR A 76 -1.57 4.22 5.53
CA THR A 76 -2.30 5.45 5.18
C THR A 76 -3.79 5.33 5.48
N ASN A 77 -4.42 4.21 5.14
CA ASN A 77 -5.83 3.96 5.46
C ASN A 77 -6.08 3.87 6.98
N GLN A 78 -5.12 3.33 7.73
CA GLN A 78 -5.19 3.31 9.20
C GLN A 78 -5.08 4.72 9.80
N VAL A 79 -4.23 5.59 9.25
CA VAL A 79 -4.16 7.00 9.64
C VAL A 79 -5.51 7.69 9.40
N ILE A 80 -6.11 7.49 8.22
CA ILE A 80 -7.42 8.06 7.89
C ILE A 80 -8.50 7.59 8.87
N SER A 81 -8.54 6.28 9.15
CA SER A 81 -9.49 5.70 10.10
C SER A 81 -9.31 6.28 11.51
N CYS A 82 -8.07 6.36 11.97
CA CYS A 82 -7.71 6.94 13.26
C CYS A 82 -8.15 8.41 13.35
N LEU A 83 -7.87 9.22 12.32
CA LEU A 83 -8.26 10.64 12.30
C LEU A 83 -9.78 10.83 12.29
N LYS A 84 -10.52 9.97 11.59
CA LYS A 84 -12.00 10.02 11.60
C LYS A 84 -12.60 9.83 12.98
N GLU A 85 -11.94 9.08 13.85
CA GLU A 85 -12.42 8.79 15.21
C GLU A 85 -12.22 9.99 16.16
N PHE A 86 -11.09 10.72 16.06
CA PHE A 86 -10.81 11.76 17.07
C PHE A 86 -10.43 13.11 16.49
N TYR A 87 -10.01 13.20 15.23
CA TYR A 87 -9.53 14.44 14.63
C TYR A 87 -9.90 14.58 13.14
N PRO A 88 -11.21 14.46 12.79
CA PRO A 88 -11.66 14.46 11.40
C PRO A 88 -11.31 15.76 10.64
N LYS A 89 -11.21 16.88 11.34
CA LYS A 89 -10.85 18.18 10.78
C LYS A 89 -9.50 18.17 10.05
N ALA A 90 -8.55 17.37 10.49
CA ALA A 90 -7.27 17.24 9.81
C ALA A 90 -7.40 16.74 8.36
N LEU A 91 -8.38 15.88 8.08
CA LEU A 91 -8.62 15.34 6.75
C LEU A 91 -9.12 16.37 5.73
N GLU A 92 -9.60 17.54 6.21
CA GLU A 92 -10.10 18.63 5.38
C GLU A 92 -8.99 19.61 4.97
N THR A 93 -7.74 19.44 5.46
CA THR A 93 -6.68 20.45 5.31
C THR A 93 -5.78 20.21 4.10
N PHE A 94 -5.12 19.07 4.04
CA PHE A 94 -4.12 18.78 3.03
C PHE A 94 -4.35 17.41 2.37
N SER A 95 -3.72 17.20 1.20
CA SER A 95 -3.71 15.89 0.56
C SER A 95 -3.00 14.85 1.43
N LEU A 96 -3.63 13.70 1.64
CA LEU A 96 -3.17 12.60 2.49
C LEU A 96 -1.78 12.05 2.14
N ASN A 97 -1.42 12.14 0.86
CA ASN A 97 -0.12 11.63 0.37
C ASN A 97 1.00 12.69 0.39
N SER A 98 0.68 13.93 0.77
CA SER A 98 1.65 15.03 0.79
C SER A 98 2.53 14.99 2.05
N GLN A 99 3.79 15.42 1.91
CA GLN A 99 4.67 15.53 3.07
C GLN A 99 4.16 16.58 4.07
N ILE A 100 3.61 17.69 3.56
CA ILE A 100 3.05 18.74 4.42
C ILE A 100 1.91 18.23 5.31
N PHE A 101 1.15 17.20 4.89
CA PHE A 101 0.12 16.60 5.73
C PHE A 101 0.70 15.85 6.92
N ILE A 102 1.77 15.09 6.72
CA ILE A 102 2.49 14.40 7.81
C ILE A 102 3.08 15.42 8.78
N ASP A 103 3.74 16.44 8.27
CA ASP A 103 4.34 17.50 9.07
C ASP A 103 3.29 18.29 9.83
N PHE A 104 2.11 18.49 9.23
CA PHE A 104 0.95 19.10 9.87
C PHE A 104 0.46 18.25 11.05
N LEU A 105 0.27 16.96 10.87
CA LEU A 105 -0.17 16.05 11.93
C LEU A 105 0.85 15.93 13.06
N LYS A 106 2.14 16.02 12.76
CA LYS A 106 3.19 16.06 13.77
C LYS A 106 3.21 17.36 14.56
N THR A 107 2.95 18.48 13.88
CA THR A 107 2.93 19.82 14.51
C THR A 107 1.64 20.07 15.29
N PHE A 108 0.51 19.60 14.76
CA PHE A 108 -0.83 19.78 15.31
C PHE A 108 -1.52 18.41 15.44
N PRO A 109 -1.12 17.60 16.41
CA PRO A 109 -1.55 16.19 16.52
C PRO A 109 -2.99 15.99 17.01
N ASP A 110 -3.65 17.05 17.42
CA ASP A 110 -5.04 17.03 17.89
C ASP A 110 -5.72 18.38 17.68
N HIS A 111 -7.05 18.37 17.83
CA HIS A 111 -7.87 19.59 17.68
C HIS A 111 -7.50 20.67 18.71
N GLY A 112 -7.10 20.29 19.92
CA GLY A 112 -6.72 21.25 20.97
C GLY A 112 -5.48 22.07 20.60
N THR A 113 -4.43 21.40 20.12
CA THR A 113 -3.19 22.05 19.65
C THR A 113 -3.46 22.92 18.43
N LEU A 114 -4.34 22.47 17.52
CA LEU A 114 -4.70 23.24 16.33
C LEU A 114 -5.53 24.49 16.69
N SER A 115 -6.51 24.36 17.58
CA SER A 115 -7.37 25.49 18.02
C SER A 115 -6.59 26.55 18.81
N ALA A 116 -5.55 26.15 19.54
CA ALA A 116 -4.66 27.06 20.25
C ALA A 116 -3.66 27.78 19.30
N CYS A 117 -3.54 27.33 18.05
CA CYS A 117 -2.64 27.93 17.07
C CYS A 117 -3.15 29.30 16.63
N THR A 118 -2.23 30.29 16.58
CA THR A 118 -2.54 31.59 16.01
C THR A 118 -2.42 31.56 14.48
N LYS A 119 -3.20 32.45 13.79
CA LYS A 119 -3.09 32.58 12.32
C LYS A 119 -1.64 32.83 11.87
N LYS A 120 -0.89 33.66 12.62
CA LYS A 120 0.53 33.93 12.32
C LYS A 120 1.39 32.66 12.38
N ALA A 121 1.20 31.81 13.40
CA ALA A 121 1.94 30.56 13.55
C ALA A 121 1.58 29.57 12.41
N PHE A 122 0.30 29.46 12.06
CA PHE A 122 -0.14 28.63 10.94
C PHE A 122 0.44 29.10 9.59
N LEU A 123 0.43 30.39 9.31
CA LEU A 123 1.04 30.93 8.09
C LEU A 123 2.56 30.72 8.07
N THR A 124 3.22 30.78 9.23
CA THR A 124 4.66 30.46 9.35
C THR A 124 4.90 28.99 9.05
N PHE A 125 4.06 28.09 9.54
CA PHE A 125 4.12 26.66 9.19
C PHE A 125 4.00 26.45 7.67
N LEU A 126 3.01 27.05 7.01
CA LEU A 126 2.83 26.95 5.55
C LEU A 126 4.06 27.44 4.77
N LYS A 127 4.65 28.56 5.18
CA LYS A 127 5.87 29.10 4.57
C LYS A 127 7.07 28.16 4.76
N LYS A 128 7.25 27.62 5.97
CA LYS A 128 8.33 26.68 6.27
C LYS A 128 8.28 25.44 5.39
N HIS A 129 7.07 24.93 5.12
CA HIS A 129 6.84 23.74 4.29
C HIS A 129 6.61 24.06 2.81
N ARG A 130 6.90 25.30 2.37
CA ARG A 130 6.78 25.77 0.97
C ARG A 130 5.44 25.43 0.34
N TYR A 131 4.34 25.70 1.08
CA TYR A 131 3.00 25.41 0.58
C TYR A 131 2.74 26.14 -0.75
N PRO A 132 2.39 25.43 -1.84
CA PRO A 132 2.40 25.99 -3.19
C PRO A 132 1.21 26.91 -3.49
N TYR A 133 0.19 26.96 -2.62
CA TYR A 133 -1.05 27.70 -2.86
C TYR A 133 -1.30 28.78 -1.81
N PRO A 134 -0.57 29.88 -1.81
CA PRO A 134 -0.74 30.93 -0.78
C PRO A 134 -2.13 31.56 -0.77
N THR A 135 -2.81 31.60 -1.92
CA THR A 135 -4.21 32.10 -2.04
C THR A 135 -5.21 31.24 -1.28
N LYS A 136 -4.94 29.93 -1.12
CA LYS A 136 -5.79 28.99 -0.35
C LYS A 136 -5.49 29.00 1.15
N ALA A 137 -4.45 29.70 1.60
CA ALA A 137 -4.08 29.74 3.02
C ALA A 137 -5.19 30.33 3.90
N GLU A 138 -5.91 31.32 3.39
CA GLU A 138 -7.05 31.91 4.09
C GLU A 138 -8.25 30.95 4.20
N GLU A 139 -8.52 30.19 3.15
CA GLU A 139 -9.58 29.17 3.14
C GLU A 139 -9.24 28.05 4.12
N LEU A 140 -7.99 27.56 4.09
CA LEU A 140 -7.51 26.56 5.05
C LEU A 140 -7.64 27.06 6.49
N TRP A 141 -7.27 28.33 6.75
CA TRP A 141 -7.43 28.90 8.08
C TRP A 141 -8.89 28.94 8.52
N LYS A 142 -9.82 29.34 7.64
CA LYS A 142 -11.26 29.32 7.92
C LYS A 142 -11.75 27.87 8.19
N THR A 143 -11.30 26.91 7.41
CA THR A 143 -11.60 25.49 7.62
C THR A 143 -11.16 25.03 9.01
N ILE A 144 -9.93 25.36 9.41
CA ILE A 144 -9.39 25.01 10.72
C ILE A 144 -10.22 25.61 11.87
N GLN A 145 -10.68 26.85 11.72
CA GLN A 145 -11.45 27.55 12.75
C GLN A 145 -12.94 27.19 12.77
N SER A 146 -13.43 26.46 11.76
CA SER A 146 -14.84 26.07 11.73
C SER A 146 -15.18 25.10 12.87
N PRO A 147 -16.39 25.16 13.45
CA PRO A 147 -16.81 24.27 14.52
C PRO A 147 -16.68 22.79 14.13
N THR A 148 -16.24 21.98 15.06
CA THR A 148 -16.20 20.52 14.91
C THR A 148 -16.58 19.84 16.22
N LEU A 149 -17.11 18.63 16.12
CA LEU A 149 -17.41 17.84 17.30
C LEU A 149 -16.12 17.49 18.05
N GLN A 150 -16.14 17.67 19.37
CA GLN A 150 -15.03 17.31 20.24
C GLN A 150 -15.17 15.83 20.60
N PRO A 151 -14.13 15.03 20.40
CA PRO A 151 -14.13 13.64 20.84
C PRO A 151 -14.05 13.56 22.36
N ASP A 152 -14.46 12.42 22.91
CA ASP A 152 -14.19 12.10 24.32
C ASP A 152 -12.67 12.15 24.61
N ARG A 153 -12.33 12.55 25.85
CA ARG A 153 -10.91 12.72 26.27
C ARG A 153 -10.10 11.43 26.15
N VAL A 154 -10.72 10.28 26.41
CA VAL A 154 -10.05 8.98 26.33
C VAL A 154 -9.75 8.64 24.87
N ILE A 155 -10.74 8.86 23.99
CA ILE A 155 -10.60 8.66 22.53
C ILE A 155 -9.55 9.61 21.96
N ALA A 156 -9.56 10.90 22.34
CA ALA A 156 -8.58 11.87 21.88
C ALA A 156 -7.14 11.48 22.30
N ARG A 157 -6.95 11.06 23.57
CA ARG A 157 -5.63 10.67 24.08
C ARG A 157 -5.10 9.40 23.43
N SER A 158 -5.93 8.37 23.32
CA SER A 158 -5.55 7.10 22.66
C SER A 158 -5.31 7.30 21.17
N GLY A 159 -6.17 8.07 20.48
CA GLY A 159 -6.03 8.41 19.06
C GLY A 159 -4.73 9.16 18.76
N LYS A 160 -4.36 10.12 19.58
CA LYS A 160 -3.09 10.86 19.46
C LYS A 160 -1.87 9.95 19.56
N LEU A 161 -1.85 9.02 20.53
CA LEU A 161 -0.74 8.05 20.67
C LEU A 161 -0.66 7.13 19.45
N ARG A 162 -1.82 6.58 19.02
CA ARG A 162 -1.90 5.73 17.85
C ARG A 162 -1.46 6.46 16.57
N LEU A 163 -1.89 7.71 16.41
CA LEU A 163 -1.48 8.54 15.27
C LEU A 163 0.03 8.70 15.20
N GLY A 164 0.69 9.00 16.32
CA GLY A 164 2.16 9.13 16.36
C GLY A 164 2.85 7.87 15.84
N MET A 165 2.46 6.68 16.35
CA MET A 165 3.02 5.41 15.88
C MET A 165 2.79 5.17 14.38
N LEU A 166 1.60 5.50 13.86
CA LEU A 166 1.28 5.32 12.45
C LEU A 166 2.06 6.29 11.54
N LEU A 167 2.31 7.51 12.01
CA LEU A 167 3.12 8.49 11.26
C LEU A 167 4.59 8.05 11.17
N ASP A 168 5.16 7.52 12.24
CA ASP A 168 6.52 6.99 12.24
C ASP A 168 6.65 5.79 11.29
N GLN A 169 5.67 4.88 11.29
CA GLN A 169 5.62 3.77 10.33
C GLN A 169 5.53 4.28 8.89
N LEU A 170 4.72 5.30 8.63
CA LEU A 170 4.54 5.85 7.29
C LEU A 170 5.81 6.50 6.76
N GLU A 171 6.58 7.19 7.60
CA GLU A 171 7.88 7.76 7.23
C GLU A 171 8.90 6.68 6.91
N ASN A 172 9.05 5.68 7.78
CA ASN A 172 9.95 4.55 7.53
C ASN A 172 9.63 3.85 6.21
N LEU A 173 8.35 3.64 5.89
CA LEU A 173 7.94 3.03 4.62
C LEU A 173 8.27 3.93 3.42
N LYS A 174 8.17 5.26 3.54
CA LYS A 174 8.60 6.20 2.50
C LYS A 174 10.10 6.14 2.25
N GLU A 175 10.90 6.08 3.32
CA GLU A 175 12.36 5.92 3.22
C GLU A 175 12.73 4.60 2.53
N HIS A 176 12.05 3.50 2.90
CA HIS A 176 12.27 2.21 2.24
C HIS A 176 11.96 2.27 0.75
N ILE A 177 10.85 2.89 0.34
CA ILE A 177 10.51 3.06 -1.09
C ILE A 177 11.63 3.79 -1.82
N THR A 178 12.14 4.90 -1.27
CA THR A 178 13.23 5.67 -1.87
C THR A 178 14.52 4.86 -2.03
N HIS A 179 14.76 3.84 -1.18
CA HIS A 179 15.91 2.94 -1.33
C HIS A 179 15.77 1.94 -2.49
N TYR A 180 14.54 1.68 -2.93
CA TYR A 180 14.27 0.80 -4.09
C TYR A 180 14.26 1.56 -5.41
N GLU A 181 14.08 2.88 -5.39
CA GLU A 181 14.07 3.78 -6.57
C GLU A 181 15.49 4.26 -6.93
#